data_968be88d327bb495bda1ce1abd749907
#
_entry.id   968be88d327bb495bda1ce1abd749907
#
_cell.length_a   1.000
_cell.length_b   1.000
_cell.length_c   1.000
_cell.angle_alpha   90.00
_cell.angle_beta   90.00
_cell.angle_gamma   90.00
#
_symmetry.space_group_name_H-M   'P 1'
#
loop_
_entity.id
_entity.type
_entity.pdbx_description
1 polymer ?
#
loop_
_entity_poly.entity_id
_entity_poly.type
_entity_poly.pdbx_seq_one_letter_code
_entity_poly.pdbx_strand_id
1 'polypeptide(L)'
;MGSIAYVADEEMIEYHRLCGNREINFWRLSNQKNFTNFHVGDLLFFYTKVAFSNKKAFAGYAHFNSSRRMSIAEMWKRYNTSNGYDSIDKLTEAIQKASRDKPLPKKMDCLYL
;
A
#
# COMPACT_ATOMS: atom_id res chain seq x y z
N MET A 1 3.56 13.36 17.35
CA MET A 1 3.82 12.58 16.13
C MET A 1 3.14 11.23 16.25
N GLY A 2 2.30 10.89 15.31
CA GLY A 2 1.62 9.60 15.31
C GLY A 2 2.45 8.53 14.61
N SER A 3 2.17 7.28 14.94
CA SER A 3 2.74 6.14 14.22
C SER A 3 1.70 5.03 14.15
N ILE A 4 1.75 4.23 13.07
CA ILE A 4 0.87 3.09 12.89
C ILE A 4 1.60 2.00 12.13
N ALA A 5 1.22 0.75 12.37
CA ALA A 5 1.79 -0.41 11.72
C ALA A 5 0.75 -1.06 10.80
N TYR A 6 1.18 -1.45 9.60
CA TYR A 6 0.35 -2.16 8.63
C TYR A 6 1.03 -3.45 8.20
N VAL A 7 0.21 -4.47 7.95
CA VAL A 7 0.66 -5.68 7.27
C VAL A 7 0.58 -5.41 5.77
N ALA A 8 1.71 -5.49 5.09
CA ALA A 8 1.81 -5.23 3.66
C ALA A 8 2.06 -6.53 2.89
N ASP A 9 1.76 -6.49 1.59
CA ASP A 9 2.08 -7.58 0.67
C ASP A 9 3.59 -7.68 0.50
N GLU A 10 4.15 -8.85 0.76
CA GLU A 10 5.59 -9.10 0.64
C GLU A 10 6.11 -8.83 -0.77
N GLU A 11 5.36 -9.23 -1.80
CA GLU A 11 5.73 -8.97 -3.20
C GLU A 11 5.87 -7.48 -3.48
N MET A 12 4.93 -6.68 -2.97
CA MET A 12 4.97 -5.23 -3.13
C MET A 12 6.21 -4.63 -2.47
N ILE A 13 6.52 -5.04 -1.25
CA ILE A 13 7.69 -4.54 -0.52
C ILE A 13 8.99 -4.92 -1.24
N GLU A 14 9.11 -6.16 -1.68
CA GLU A 14 10.29 -6.63 -2.41
C GLU A 14 10.45 -5.89 -3.74
N TYR A 15 9.36 -5.62 -4.44
CA TYR A 15 9.40 -4.86 -5.68
C TYR A 15 9.90 -3.43 -5.45
N HIS A 16 9.43 -2.77 -4.39
CA HIS A 16 9.92 -1.43 -4.04
C HIS A 16 11.41 -1.44 -3.73
N ARG A 17 11.89 -2.45 -3.03
CA ARG A 17 13.32 -2.61 -2.74
C ARG A 17 14.14 -2.81 -4.01
N LEU A 18 13.65 -3.67 -4.90
CA LEU A 18 14.31 -3.97 -6.17
C LEU A 18 14.42 -2.73 -7.04
N CYS A 19 13.38 -1.90 -7.09
CA CYS A 19 13.36 -0.67 -7.88
C CYS A 19 14.05 0.50 -7.18
N GLY A 20 14.34 0.39 -5.88
CA GLY A 20 14.90 1.50 -5.11
C GLY A 20 13.93 2.66 -4.96
N ASN A 21 12.64 2.38 -4.91
CA ASN A 21 11.61 3.42 -4.82
C ASN A 21 11.70 4.16 -3.50
N ARG A 22 11.86 5.47 -3.56
CA ARG A 22 11.85 6.34 -2.38
C ARG A 22 10.46 6.82 -2.03
N GLU A 23 9.57 6.85 -3.02
CA GLU A 23 8.19 7.27 -2.88
C GLU A 23 7.31 6.10 -3.25
N ILE A 24 6.29 5.84 -2.45
CA ILE A 24 5.38 4.73 -2.68
C ILE A 24 3.94 5.17 -2.48
N ASN A 25 3.03 4.55 -3.23
CA ASN A 25 1.60 4.66 -3.03
C ASN A 25 1.13 3.40 -2.30
N PHE A 26 0.81 3.55 -1.03
CA PHE A 26 0.29 2.45 -0.21
C PHE A 26 -1.24 2.49 -0.24
N TRP A 27 -1.85 1.49 -0.87
CA TRP A 27 -3.30 1.46 -1.07
C TRP A 27 -4.00 0.48 -0.13
N ARG A 28 -5.26 0.80 0.20
CA ARG A 28 -6.13 -0.04 1.02
C ARG A 28 -7.52 -0.08 0.37
N LEU A 29 -8.22 -1.20 0.55
CA LEU A 29 -9.51 -1.43 -0.11
C LEU A 29 -10.65 -0.61 0.49
N SER A 30 -10.66 -0.45 1.79
CA SER A 30 -11.76 0.17 2.51
C SER A 30 -11.33 1.49 3.12
N ASN A 31 -12.31 2.37 3.31
CA ASN A 31 -12.10 3.62 4.01
C ASN A 31 -11.68 3.33 5.45
N GLN A 32 -10.49 3.74 5.80
CA GLN A 32 -9.91 3.54 7.12
C GLN A 32 -9.97 4.85 7.90
N LYS A 33 -10.63 4.83 9.05
CA LYS A 33 -10.67 6.01 9.94
C LYS A 33 -9.27 6.51 10.28
N ASN A 34 -8.31 5.59 10.39
CA ASN A 34 -6.92 5.92 10.70
C ASN A 34 -6.28 6.82 9.65
N PHE A 35 -6.74 6.75 8.39
CA PHE A 35 -6.18 7.56 7.31
C PHE A 35 -6.52 9.04 7.44
N THR A 36 -7.56 9.38 8.19
CA THR A 36 -7.97 10.77 8.40
C THR A 36 -7.21 11.43 9.54
N ASN A 37 -6.49 10.66 10.34
CA ASN A 37 -5.78 11.14 11.52
C ASN A 37 -4.28 11.32 11.30
N PHE A 38 -3.79 11.08 10.09
CA PHE A 38 -2.38 11.25 9.78
C PHE A 38 -2.03 12.72 9.54
N HIS A 39 -0.84 13.08 9.99
CA HIS A 39 -0.22 14.37 9.72
C HIS A 39 1.05 14.16 8.92
N VAL A 40 1.43 15.13 8.11
CA VAL A 40 2.67 15.07 7.32
C VAL A 40 3.85 14.77 8.25
N GLY A 41 4.63 13.78 7.89
CA GLY A 41 5.78 13.35 8.69
C GLY A 41 5.50 12.20 9.66
N ASP A 42 4.24 11.83 9.86
CA ASP A 42 3.91 10.68 10.71
C ASP A 42 4.54 9.41 10.14
N LEU A 43 4.95 8.51 11.03
CA LEU A 43 5.62 7.28 10.65
C LEU A 43 4.63 6.15 10.42
N LEU A 44 4.83 5.43 9.30
CA LEU A 44 4.16 4.17 9.03
C LEU A 44 5.19 3.05 9.03
N PHE A 45 4.90 2.00 9.78
CA PHE A 45 5.75 0.81 9.84
C PHE A 45 5.08 -0.32 9.06
N PHE A 46 5.85 -1.01 8.24
CA PHE A 46 5.36 -2.11 7.43
C PHE A 46 5.88 -3.43 7.98
N TYR A 47 4.97 -4.39 8.08
CA TYR A 47 5.26 -5.77 8.47
C TYR A 47 4.75 -6.70 7.39
N THR A 48 5.44 -7.82 7.21
CA THR A 48 4.99 -8.88 6.31
C THR A 48 4.75 -10.13 7.13
N LYS A 49 3.85 -11.00 6.67
CA LYS A 49 3.60 -12.29 7.31
C LYS A 49 4.76 -13.24 7.01
N VAL A 50 5.27 -13.90 8.04
CA VAL A 50 6.24 -14.97 7.87
C VAL A 50 5.50 -16.22 7.39
N ALA A 51 6.00 -16.86 6.32
CA ALA A 51 5.38 -18.04 5.73
C ALA A 51 5.20 -19.16 6.77
N PHE A 52 4.04 -19.79 6.74
CA PHE A 52 3.69 -20.91 7.63
C PHE A 52 3.72 -20.58 9.12
N SER A 53 3.56 -19.30 9.47
CA SER A 53 3.60 -18.82 10.85
C SER A 53 2.58 -17.72 11.05
N ASN A 54 2.14 -17.52 12.31
CA ASN A 54 1.31 -16.37 12.67
C ASN A 54 2.15 -15.14 12.99
N LYS A 55 3.46 -15.24 12.86
CA LYS A 55 4.39 -14.16 13.15
C LYS A 55 4.46 -13.18 11.99
N LYS A 56 4.80 -11.93 12.31
CA LYS A 56 5.01 -10.87 11.34
C LYS A 56 6.45 -10.37 11.47
N ALA A 57 7.08 -10.11 10.33
CA ALA A 57 8.45 -9.58 10.30
C ALA A 57 8.42 -8.11 9.90
N PHE A 58 9.25 -7.31 10.54
CA PHE A 58 9.41 -5.90 10.19
C PHE A 58 10.03 -5.78 8.79
N ALA A 59 9.35 -5.03 7.93
CA ALA A 59 9.78 -4.90 6.53
C ALA A 59 10.33 -3.52 6.18
N GLY A 60 9.91 -2.48 6.88
CA GLY A 60 10.37 -1.13 6.63
C GLY A 60 9.45 -0.06 7.18
N TYR A 61 9.77 1.17 6.90
CA TYR A 61 8.97 2.30 7.35
C TYR A 61 8.96 3.41 6.28
N ALA A 62 7.99 4.30 6.41
CA ALA A 62 7.89 5.48 5.56
C ALA A 62 7.23 6.61 6.33
N HIS A 63 7.33 7.83 5.79
CA HIS A 63 6.68 9.01 6.36
C HIS A 63 5.45 9.36 5.55
N PHE A 64 4.36 9.66 6.24
CA PHE A 64 3.13 10.08 5.59
C PHE A 64 3.31 11.43 4.90
N ASN A 65 2.83 11.54 3.67
CA ASN A 65 2.84 12.77 2.90
C ASN A 65 1.41 13.25 2.64
N SER A 66 0.61 12.42 1.98
CA SER A 66 -0.78 12.79 1.66
C SER A 66 -1.64 11.54 1.52
N SER A 67 -2.97 11.75 1.55
CA SER A 67 -3.92 10.67 1.30
C SER A 67 -4.93 11.09 0.24
N ARG A 68 -5.42 10.12 -0.54
CA ARG A 68 -6.38 10.32 -1.61
C ARG A 68 -7.18 9.06 -1.85
N ARG A 69 -8.38 9.24 -2.39
CA ARG A 69 -9.13 8.10 -2.95
C ARG A 69 -9.00 8.14 -4.47
N MET A 70 -8.59 7.03 -5.05
CA MET A 70 -8.34 6.94 -6.49
C MET A 70 -8.82 5.60 -7.05
N SER A 71 -9.23 5.61 -8.32
CA SER A 71 -9.46 4.39 -9.07
C SER A 71 -8.13 3.73 -9.42
N ILE A 72 -8.17 2.45 -9.83
CA ILE A 72 -6.96 1.73 -10.26
C ILE A 72 -6.28 2.47 -11.43
N ALA A 73 -7.06 2.96 -12.39
CA ALA A 73 -6.53 3.70 -13.53
C ALA A 73 -5.82 4.99 -13.10
N GLU A 74 -6.42 5.73 -12.17
CA GLU A 74 -5.80 6.95 -11.63
C GLU A 74 -4.52 6.65 -10.86
N MET A 75 -4.52 5.58 -10.04
CA MET A 75 -3.34 5.14 -9.29
C MET A 75 -2.19 4.82 -10.24
N TRP A 76 -2.47 4.08 -11.31
CA TRP A 76 -1.43 3.71 -12.26
C TRP A 76 -0.92 4.92 -13.05
N LYS A 77 -1.82 5.76 -13.53
CA LYS A 77 -1.46 6.97 -14.27
C LYS A 77 -0.57 7.91 -13.44
N ARG A 78 -0.86 8.04 -12.15
CA ARG A 78 -0.16 8.97 -11.27
C ARG A 78 1.16 8.42 -10.71
N TYR A 79 1.17 7.16 -10.32
CA TYR A 79 2.29 6.58 -9.56
C TYR A 79 3.03 5.46 -10.29
N ASN A 80 2.47 4.89 -11.34
CA ASN A 80 3.12 3.80 -12.09
C ASN A 80 3.66 2.72 -11.15
N THR A 81 4.96 2.42 -11.26
CA THR A 81 5.61 1.39 -10.45
C THR A 81 5.70 1.73 -8.96
N SER A 82 5.48 2.98 -8.58
CA SER A 82 5.42 3.36 -7.17
C SER A 82 4.21 2.78 -6.44
N ASN A 83 3.26 2.16 -7.15
CA ASN A 83 2.19 1.35 -6.56
C ASN A 83 2.69 -0.01 -6.05
N GLY A 84 3.92 -0.40 -6.40
CA GLY A 84 4.52 -1.65 -5.93
C GLY A 84 4.43 -2.81 -6.90
N TYR A 85 4.06 -2.55 -8.15
CA TYR A 85 3.90 -3.57 -9.20
C TYR A 85 4.45 -3.05 -10.52
N ASP A 86 4.89 -3.96 -11.39
CA ASP A 86 5.53 -3.59 -12.64
C ASP A 86 4.54 -3.28 -13.78
N SER A 87 3.26 -3.57 -13.59
CA SER A 87 2.21 -3.30 -14.59
C SER A 87 0.87 -3.05 -13.91
N ILE A 88 -0.03 -2.39 -14.64
CA ILE A 88 -1.41 -2.19 -14.18
C ILE A 88 -2.14 -3.53 -13.99
N ASP A 89 -1.80 -4.53 -14.81
CA ASP A 89 -2.42 -5.85 -14.71
C ASP A 89 -2.05 -6.52 -13.39
N LYS A 90 -0.78 -6.44 -12.99
CA LYS A 90 -0.34 -7.00 -11.70
C LYS A 90 -0.92 -6.24 -10.52
N LEU A 91 -1.03 -4.91 -10.61
CA LEU A 91 -1.71 -4.12 -9.60
C LEU A 91 -3.17 -4.54 -9.46
N THR A 92 -3.86 -4.70 -10.58
CA THR A 92 -5.26 -5.12 -10.60
C THR A 92 -5.43 -6.52 -9.99
N GLU A 93 -4.55 -7.46 -10.33
CA GLU A 93 -4.55 -8.80 -9.75
C GLU A 93 -4.37 -8.77 -8.22
N ALA A 94 -3.47 -7.93 -7.73
CA ALA A 94 -3.23 -7.80 -6.30
C ALA A 94 -4.46 -7.24 -5.58
N ILE A 95 -5.13 -6.26 -6.17
CA ILE A 95 -6.36 -5.68 -5.62
C ILE A 95 -7.48 -6.72 -5.65
N GLN A 96 -7.61 -7.47 -6.74
CA GLN A 96 -8.60 -8.53 -6.86
C GLN A 96 -8.38 -9.61 -5.79
N LYS A 97 -7.14 -10.01 -5.58
CA LYS A 97 -6.78 -11.00 -4.55
C LYS A 97 -7.12 -10.50 -3.15
N ALA A 98 -6.84 -9.23 -2.87
CA ALA A 98 -7.17 -8.61 -1.58
C ALA A 98 -8.68 -8.47 -1.39
N SER A 99 -9.43 -8.25 -2.46
CA SER A 99 -10.90 -8.16 -2.44
C SER A 99 -11.55 -9.53 -2.28
N ARG A 100 -10.80 -10.61 -2.46
CA ARG A 100 -11.28 -12.00 -2.43
C ARG A 100 -12.41 -12.19 -3.44
N ASP A 101 -13.58 -12.69 -3.02
CA ASP A 101 -14.71 -12.97 -3.92
C ASP A 101 -15.61 -11.76 -4.14
N LYS A 102 -15.23 -10.59 -3.66
CA LYS A 102 -16.01 -9.37 -3.82
C LYS A 102 -15.65 -8.66 -5.12
N PRO A 103 -16.58 -7.89 -5.72
CA PRO A 103 -16.27 -7.06 -6.89
C PRO A 103 -15.14 -6.08 -6.59
N LEU A 104 -14.38 -5.72 -7.63
CA LEU A 104 -13.35 -4.69 -7.50
C LEU A 104 -14.00 -3.37 -7.06
N PRO A 105 -13.41 -2.71 -6.04
CA PRO A 105 -13.91 -1.40 -5.62
C PRO A 105 -13.64 -0.35 -6.71
N LYS A 106 -14.50 0.65 -6.77
CA LYS A 106 -14.34 1.74 -7.73
C LYS A 106 -13.15 2.63 -7.39
N LYS A 107 -12.90 2.83 -6.11
CA LYS A 107 -11.78 3.64 -5.60
C LYS A 107 -11.12 2.98 -4.41
N MET A 108 -9.80 3.20 -4.31
CA MET A 108 -8.97 2.76 -3.18
C MET A 108 -8.62 3.95 -2.33
N ASP A 109 -8.40 3.71 -1.03
CA ASP A 109 -7.75 4.68 -0.16
C ASP A 109 -6.24 4.56 -0.35
N CYS A 110 -5.59 5.66 -0.72
CA CYS A 110 -4.18 5.70 -1.05
C CYS A 110 -3.43 6.63 -0.12
N LEU A 111 -2.33 6.12 0.44
CA LEU A 111 -1.39 6.92 1.23
C LEU A 111 -0.13 7.13 0.40
N TYR A 112 0.18 8.37 0.11
CA TYR A 112 1.44 8.72 -0.54
C TYR A 112 2.51 8.93 0.54
N LEU A 113 3.58 8.17 0.42
CA LEU A 113 4.61 8.07 1.45
C LEU A 113 5.98 8.47 0.91
#